data_67935ab49ef0b0453feb18bfddbca34b
#
_entry.id   67935ab49ef0b0453feb18bfddbca34b
#
_cell.length_a   1.000
_cell.length_b   1.000
_cell.length_c   1.000
_cell.angle_alpha   90.00
_cell.angle_beta   90.00
_cell.angle_gamma   90.00
#
_symmetry.space_group_name_H-M   'P 1'
#
loop_
_entity.id
_entity.type
_entity.pdbx_description
1 polymer ?
#
loop_
_entity_poly.entity_id
_entity_poly.type
_entity_poly.pdbx_seq_one_letter_code
_entity_poly.pdbx_strand_id
1 'polypeptide(L)'
;MRVRIILFIAAVHFCDFLPAQEAPKPFVEYPEPIGSYLTRIQKGAQEHAFNASSNFVKWQKHAREALIELTGLKQMEKDLAGFKPKVTIGESKKTEDSFTRTLCSIETEPGIQIPFYLLLPKNAKKTRTLPLLLCPHGHDTLGLHSYAGAFKDEKHRQKVLGKEGDIGAQAARRGFIVIAPATRGLAQELLIPDPKKRHGNRPCRAQLIHCLLGGRTPTAERVWDMQRLLDWAEKHPLIDSKRIVMTGNSGGGVLTAYTTAIDSRIKVAIPSCSFTSVMSKEGFIFHCDCCLVPKLRNWGDWKELGGLVAPRHLLLVHGVSDGLHHRPTVDKLGRQLKNIFKASGAPNNTALEWGNSGHRFYPDKMWPFIEKALAKKEE
;
A
#
# COMPACT_ATOMS: atom_id res chain seq x y z
N MET A 1 5.53 26.83 -76.21
CA MET A 1 6.16 27.15 -74.91
C MET A 1 5.16 26.87 -73.81
N ARG A 2 5.34 25.79 -73.06
CA ARG A 2 4.47 25.47 -71.89
C ARG A 2 5.31 25.73 -70.63
N VAL A 3 4.88 26.76 -69.88
CA VAL A 3 5.48 27.10 -68.59
C VAL A 3 4.92 26.14 -67.52
N ARG A 4 5.79 25.36 -66.88
CA ARG A 4 5.44 24.55 -65.71
C ARG A 4 5.67 25.39 -64.45
N ILE A 5 4.59 25.68 -63.73
CA ILE A 5 4.62 26.28 -62.41
C ILE A 5 4.87 25.16 -61.38
N ILE A 6 6.00 25.20 -60.70
CA ILE A 6 6.31 24.29 -59.55
C ILE A 6 5.79 24.98 -58.29
N LEU A 7 4.76 24.42 -57.68
CA LEU A 7 4.30 24.84 -56.34
C LEU A 7 5.23 24.21 -55.29
N PHE A 8 5.94 25.04 -54.56
CA PHE A 8 6.61 24.63 -53.32
C PHE A 8 5.58 24.66 -52.18
N ILE A 9 5.22 23.48 -51.67
CA ILE A 9 4.44 23.37 -50.40
C ILE A 9 5.44 23.40 -49.28
N ALA A 10 5.49 24.50 -48.54
CA ALA A 10 6.24 24.60 -47.30
C ALA A 10 5.46 23.86 -46.22
N ALA A 11 6.01 22.73 -45.75
CA ALA A 11 5.50 22.02 -44.60
C ALA A 11 5.80 22.84 -43.31
N VAL A 12 4.78 23.51 -42.81
CA VAL A 12 4.84 24.17 -41.50
C VAL A 12 4.76 23.08 -40.45
N HIS A 13 5.89 22.77 -39.77
CA HIS A 13 5.90 21.93 -38.58
C HIS A 13 5.30 22.73 -37.44
N PHE A 14 4.07 22.40 -37.09
CA PHE A 14 3.50 22.79 -35.81
C PHE A 14 4.27 22.02 -34.73
N CYS A 15 5.21 22.69 -34.05
CA CYS A 15 5.66 22.25 -32.75
C CYS A 15 4.52 22.42 -31.77
N ASP A 16 3.84 21.33 -31.43
CA ASP A 16 2.93 21.30 -30.29
C ASP A 16 3.72 21.66 -29.04
N PHE A 17 3.60 22.93 -28.62
CA PHE A 17 4.02 23.35 -27.29
C PHE A 17 3.12 22.60 -26.29
N LEU A 18 3.63 21.51 -25.73
CA LEU A 18 3.06 20.95 -24.51
C LEU A 18 3.00 22.09 -23.48
N PRO A 19 1.84 22.32 -22.86
CA PRO A 19 1.75 23.35 -21.83
C PRO A 19 2.79 23.05 -20.76
N ALA A 20 3.60 24.05 -20.41
CA ALA A 20 4.57 23.95 -19.34
C ALA A 20 3.83 23.41 -18.10
N GLN A 21 4.29 22.24 -17.60
CA GLN A 21 3.77 21.69 -16.36
C GLN A 21 3.93 22.78 -15.29
N GLU A 22 2.81 23.24 -14.73
CA GLU A 22 2.86 24.14 -13.57
C GLU A 22 3.83 23.56 -12.55
N ALA A 23 4.79 24.36 -12.13
CA ALA A 23 5.70 23.99 -11.05
C ALA A 23 4.86 23.50 -9.86
N PRO A 24 5.20 22.37 -9.24
CA PRO A 24 4.44 21.85 -8.11
C PRO A 24 4.31 22.96 -7.07
N LYS A 25 3.06 23.25 -6.65
CA LYS A 25 2.79 24.25 -5.61
C LYS A 25 3.69 23.97 -4.43
N PRO A 26 4.37 24.99 -3.87
CA PRO A 26 5.25 24.76 -2.73
C PRO A 26 4.46 24.12 -1.61
N PHE A 27 5.03 23.07 -1.01
CA PHE A 27 4.48 22.46 0.20
C PHE A 27 4.34 23.56 1.26
N VAL A 28 3.34 23.44 2.11
CA VAL A 28 2.94 24.45 3.09
C VAL A 28 4.15 25.04 3.82
N GLU A 29 4.37 26.33 3.67
CA GLU A 29 5.30 27.07 4.51
C GLU A 29 4.64 27.35 5.85
N TYR A 30 5.25 26.88 6.92
CA TYR A 30 4.79 27.17 8.27
C TYR A 30 5.37 28.51 8.73
N PRO A 31 4.53 29.48 9.16
CA PRO A 31 5.04 30.74 9.70
C PRO A 31 5.82 30.50 11.00
N GLU A 32 6.82 31.34 11.26
CA GLU A 32 7.47 31.38 12.56
C GLU A 32 6.53 31.99 13.61
N PRO A 33 6.48 31.43 14.85
CA PRO A 33 7.38 30.42 15.43
C PRO A 33 6.94 28.95 15.21
N ILE A 34 5.90 28.70 14.38
CA ILE A 34 5.33 27.35 14.20
C ILE A 34 6.33 26.42 13.51
N GLY A 35 7.03 26.88 12.49
CA GLY A 35 8.07 26.11 11.78
C GLY A 35 9.17 25.67 12.73
N SER A 36 9.66 26.56 13.58
CA SER A 36 10.67 26.26 14.62
C SER A 36 10.15 25.25 15.65
N TYR A 37 8.90 25.40 16.12
CA TYR A 37 8.27 24.46 17.02
C TYR A 37 8.20 23.06 16.40
N LEU A 38 7.67 22.91 15.18
CA LEU A 38 7.54 21.63 14.49
C LEU A 38 8.92 20.98 14.25
N THR A 39 9.92 21.78 13.86
CA THR A 39 11.30 21.30 13.70
C THR A 39 11.87 20.76 15.01
N ARG A 40 11.58 21.43 16.12
CA ARG A 40 12.06 20.99 17.44
C ARG A 40 11.44 19.67 17.89
N ILE A 41 10.13 19.48 17.72
CA ILE A 41 9.47 18.23 18.10
C ILE A 41 9.81 17.05 17.15
N GLN A 42 10.40 17.34 15.98
CA GLN A 42 10.89 16.30 15.08
C GLN A 42 12.27 15.75 15.48
N LYS A 43 13.03 16.48 16.28
CA LYS A 43 14.42 16.11 16.67
C LYS A 43 14.46 14.94 17.66
N GLY A 44 13.50 14.02 17.62
CA GLY A 44 13.57 12.78 18.39
C GLY A 44 14.77 11.92 18.00
N ALA A 45 15.23 11.08 18.92
CA ALA A 45 16.48 10.34 18.83
C ALA A 45 16.50 9.21 17.76
N GLN A 46 15.50 9.01 16.93
CA GLN A 46 15.43 7.94 15.92
C GLN A 46 16.17 6.64 16.35
N GLU A 47 15.71 6.04 17.44
CA GLU A 47 16.40 4.94 18.15
C GLU A 47 16.72 3.73 17.28
N HIS A 48 15.94 3.54 16.21
CA HIS A 48 16.10 2.45 15.25
C HIS A 48 16.51 2.94 13.86
N ALA A 49 17.07 4.16 13.75
CA ALA A 49 17.67 4.60 12.49
C ALA A 49 18.74 3.62 12.04
N PHE A 50 18.67 3.21 10.76
CA PHE A 50 19.65 2.27 10.22
C PHE A 50 21.03 2.93 10.09
N ASN A 51 22.04 2.25 10.63
CA ASN A 51 23.45 2.59 10.44
C ASN A 51 24.15 1.48 9.65
N ALA A 52 24.83 1.84 8.57
CA ALA A 52 25.51 0.89 7.69
C ALA A 52 26.64 0.07 8.38
N SER A 53 27.17 0.55 9.50
CA SER A 53 28.15 -0.18 10.33
C SER A 53 27.49 -1.22 11.27
N SER A 54 26.17 -1.21 11.39
CA SER A 54 25.44 -2.13 12.26
C SER A 54 25.29 -3.50 11.61
N ASN A 55 25.20 -4.55 12.44
CA ASN A 55 24.78 -5.86 11.95
C ASN A 55 23.31 -5.76 11.49
N PHE A 56 23.09 -5.94 10.20
CA PHE A 56 21.78 -5.80 9.56
C PHE A 56 20.70 -6.69 10.21
N VAL A 57 20.99 -7.96 10.44
CA VAL A 57 20.02 -8.94 10.99
C VAL A 57 19.61 -8.55 12.42
N LYS A 58 20.58 -8.16 13.24
CA LYS A 58 20.32 -7.70 14.62
C LYS A 58 19.49 -6.41 14.62
N TRP A 59 19.85 -5.43 13.78
CA TRP A 59 19.08 -4.21 13.63
C TRP A 59 17.65 -4.48 13.20
N GLN A 60 17.46 -5.29 12.16
CA GLN A 60 16.15 -5.60 11.61
C GLN A 60 15.23 -6.26 12.63
N LYS A 61 15.76 -7.20 13.41
CA LYS A 61 15.01 -7.87 14.49
C LYS A 61 14.52 -6.85 15.52
N HIS A 62 15.43 -6.06 16.09
CA HIS A 62 15.10 -5.11 17.15
C HIS A 62 14.16 -4.00 16.64
N ALA A 63 14.41 -3.48 15.44
CA ALA A 63 13.56 -2.44 14.86
C ALA A 63 12.13 -2.96 14.58
N ARG A 64 11.99 -4.22 14.16
CA ARG A 64 10.67 -4.85 13.94
C ARG A 64 9.94 -5.08 15.26
N GLU A 65 10.60 -5.63 16.28
CA GLU A 65 10.03 -5.84 17.61
C GLU A 65 9.53 -4.52 18.20
N ALA A 66 10.34 -3.46 18.12
CA ALA A 66 9.96 -2.13 18.56
C ALA A 66 8.79 -1.53 17.75
N LEU A 67 8.72 -1.79 16.44
CA LEU A 67 7.60 -1.34 15.62
C LEU A 67 6.28 -2.04 15.99
N ILE A 68 6.33 -3.34 16.27
CA ILE A 68 5.17 -4.13 16.73
C ILE A 68 4.64 -3.55 18.06
N GLU A 69 5.53 -3.24 18.99
CA GLU A 69 5.16 -2.60 20.26
C GLU A 69 4.58 -1.20 20.03
N LEU A 70 5.26 -0.36 19.23
CA LEU A 70 4.90 1.01 18.96
C LEU A 70 3.51 1.16 18.31
N THR A 71 3.14 0.23 17.43
CA THR A 71 1.83 0.25 16.79
C THR A 71 0.69 -0.12 17.71
N GLY A 72 0.96 -0.78 18.85
CA GLY A 72 -0.02 -1.41 19.74
C GLY A 72 -0.42 -2.83 19.32
N LEU A 73 0.21 -3.39 18.27
CA LEU A 73 -0.08 -4.74 17.81
C LEU A 73 0.27 -5.81 18.86
N LYS A 74 1.35 -5.58 19.62
CA LYS A 74 1.75 -6.48 20.72
C LYS A 74 0.68 -6.60 21.81
N GLN A 75 -0.02 -5.51 22.10
CA GLN A 75 -1.14 -5.54 23.04
C GLN A 75 -2.31 -6.32 22.47
N MET A 76 -2.63 -6.14 21.19
CA MET A 76 -3.68 -6.94 20.51
C MET A 76 -3.36 -8.44 20.52
N GLU A 77 -2.10 -8.83 20.31
CA GLU A 77 -1.67 -10.24 20.40
C GLU A 77 -1.96 -10.84 21.78
N LYS A 78 -1.78 -10.05 22.86
CA LYS A 78 -2.08 -10.49 24.22
C LYS A 78 -3.59 -10.56 24.48
N ASP A 79 -4.33 -9.50 24.11
CA ASP A 79 -5.77 -9.39 24.35
C ASP A 79 -6.56 -10.46 23.60
N LEU A 80 -6.07 -10.88 22.44
CA LEU A 80 -6.70 -11.83 21.54
C LEU A 80 -6.03 -13.22 21.57
N ALA A 81 -5.22 -13.48 22.60
CA ALA A 81 -4.55 -14.77 22.75
C ALA A 81 -5.60 -15.90 22.85
N GLY A 82 -5.45 -16.91 21.99
CA GLY A 82 -6.37 -18.05 21.93
C GLY A 82 -7.63 -17.81 21.04
N PHE A 83 -7.87 -16.60 20.57
CA PHE A 83 -8.93 -16.36 19.60
C PHE A 83 -8.63 -17.05 18.28
N LYS A 84 -9.62 -17.78 17.74
CA LYS A 84 -9.50 -18.51 16.45
C LYS A 84 -10.37 -17.83 15.41
N PRO A 85 -9.77 -17.17 14.40
CA PRO A 85 -10.51 -16.58 13.30
C PRO A 85 -11.39 -17.59 12.58
N LYS A 86 -12.63 -17.17 12.23
CA LYS A 86 -13.57 -17.99 11.46
C LYS A 86 -13.78 -17.34 10.10
N VAL A 87 -13.69 -18.14 9.05
CA VAL A 87 -13.98 -17.69 7.68
C VAL A 87 -15.31 -18.24 7.23
N THR A 88 -16.14 -17.35 6.70
CA THR A 88 -17.40 -17.70 6.03
C THR A 88 -17.21 -17.47 4.53
N ILE A 89 -17.44 -18.50 3.75
CA ILE A 89 -17.36 -18.48 2.29
C ILE A 89 -18.77 -18.31 1.74
N GLY A 90 -19.00 -17.28 0.95
CA GLY A 90 -20.28 -17.04 0.30
C GLY A 90 -20.43 -17.78 -1.03
N GLU A 91 -21.43 -17.39 -1.79
CA GLU A 91 -21.68 -17.95 -3.12
C GLU A 91 -20.66 -17.45 -4.16
N SER A 92 -20.10 -18.38 -4.93
CA SER A 92 -19.18 -18.07 -6.01
C SER A 92 -19.91 -17.65 -7.27
N LYS A 93 -19.58 -16.49 -7.83
CA LYS A 93 -20.12 -15.96 -9.08
C LYS A 93 -19.06 -16.02 -10.16
N LYS A 94 -19.41 -16.60 -11.31
CA LYS A 94 -18.57 -16.52 -12.51
C LYS A 94 -18.56 -15.09 -13.02
N THR A 95 -17.40 -14.61 -13.46
CA THR A 95 -17.26 -13.32 -14.14
C THR A 95 -17.04 -13.52 -15.63
N GLU A 96 -17.25 -12.48 -16.42
CA GLU A 96 -16.91 -12.47 -17.86
C GLU A 96 -15.39 -12.60 -18.08
N ASP A 97 -14.60 -12.17 -17.09
CA ASP A 97 -13.13 -12.06 -17.14
C ASP A 97 -12.37 -13.36 -16.82
N SER A 98 -12.97 -14.53 -16.95
CA SER A 98 -12.28 -15.81 -16.75
C SER A 98 -11.78 -16.09 -15.33
N PHE A 99 -12.41 -15.52 -14.29
CA PHE A 99 -12.23 -15.89 -12.89
C PHE A 99 -13.56 -15.98 -12.17
N THR A 100 -13.58 -16.65 -11.01
CA THR A 100 -14.74 -16.61 -10.11
C THR A 100 -14.51 -15.59 -9.01
N ARG A 101 -15.56 -14.93 -8.56
CA ARG A 101 -15.55 -13.96 -7.46
C ARG A 101 -16.50 -14.41 -6.38
N THR A 102 -16.01 -14.55 -5.16
CA THR A 102 -16.77 -14.98 -3.98
C THR A 102 -16.64 -13.91 -2.91
N LEU A 103 -17.75 -13.37 -2.42
CA LEU A 103 -17.74 -12.51 -1.25
C LEU A 103 -17.69 -13.39 -0.01
N CYS A 104 -16.64 -13.22 0.78
CA CYS A 104 -16.36 -13.94 2.01
C CYS A 104 -16.29 -12.98 3.17
N SER A 105 -16.24 -13.50 4.39
CA SER A 105 -15.87 -12.72 5.59
C SER A 105 -14.94 -13.53 6.49
N ILE A 106 -14.12 -12.82 7.26
CA ILE A 106 -13.29 -13.40 8.32
C ILE A 106 -13.55 -12.66 9.62
N GLU A 107 -13.84 -13.38 10.68
CA GLU A 107 -13.88 -12.83 12.04
C GLU A 107 -12.46 -12.73 12.57
N THR A 108 -11.93 -11.50 12.72
CA THR A 108 -10.54 -11.24 13.12
C THR A 108 -10.39 -10.91 14.60
N GLU A 109 -11.44 -10.44 15.24
CA GLU A 109 -11.63 -10.26 16.67
C GLU A 109 -13.06 -10.65 17.02
N PRO A 110 -13.41 -10.93 18.28
CA PRO A 110 -14.78 -11.25 18.69
C PRO A 110 -15.78 -10.21 18.17
N GLY A 111 -16.69 -10.63 17.28
CA GLY A 111 -17.71 -9.78 16.67
C GLY A 111 -17.24 -8.87 15.53
N ILE A 112 -15.96 -8.86 15.19
CA ILE A 112 -15.43 -8.05 14.08
C ILE A 112 -15.29 -8.91 12.83
N GLN A 113 -16.23 -8.70 11.88
CA GLN A 113 -16.28 -9.38 10.60
C GLN A 113 -15.65 -8.50 9.52
N ILE A 114 -14.58 -8.97 8.89
CA ILE A 114 -13.93 -8.29 7.76
C ILE A 114 -14.38 -8.94 6.46
N PRO A 115 -15.22 -8.27 5.66
CA PRO A 115 -15.58 -8.75 4.33
C PRO A 115 -14.35 -8.76 3.41
N PHE A 116 -14.27 -9.75 2.53
CA PHE A 116 -13.25 -9.78 1.48
C PHE A 116 -13.76 -10.50 0.24
N TYR A 117 -13.28 -10.11 -0.92
CA TYR A 117 -13.45 -10.90 -2.12
C TYR A 117 -12.30 -11.90 -2.27
N LEU A 118 -12.67 -13.17 -2.47
CA LEU A 118 -11.78 -14.20 -2.97
C LEU A 118 -11.99 -14.32 -4.49
N LEU A 119 -10.93 -14.05 -5.27
CA LEU A 119 -10.95 -14.26 -6.71
C LEU A 119 -10.12 -15.49 -7.05
N LEU A 120 -10.73 -16.44 -7.75
CA LEU A 120 -10.05 -17.66 -8.20
C LEU A 120 -9.96 -17.65 -9.72
N PRO A 121 -8.75 -17.66 -10.32
CA PRO A 121 -8.59 -17.73 -11.77
C PRO A 121 -9.13 -19.04 -12.33
N LYS A 122 -9.59 -19.04 -13.58
CA LYS A 122 -10.20 -20.21 -14.25
C LYS A 122 -9.31 -21.45 -14.27
N ASN A 123 -8.00 -21.26 -14.27
CA ASN A 123 -7.01 -22.32 -14.28
C ASN A 123 -6.62 -22.84 -12.88
N ALA A 124 -7.29 -22.35 -11.83
CA ALA A 124 -7.06 -22.86 -10.47
C ALA A 124 -7.52 -24.34 -10.39
N LYS A 125 -6.57 -25.23 -10.16
CA LYS A 125 -6.79 -26.68 -10.02
C LYS A 125 -6.10 -27.14 -8.73
N LYS A 126 -6.69 -28.15 -8.06
CA LYS A 126 -6.12 -28.72 -6.83
C LYS A 126 -4.71 -29.33 -7.01
N THR A 127 -4.30 -29.61 -8.24
CA THR A 127 -2.99 -30.17 -8.57
C THR A 127 -1.86 -29.14 -8.68
N ARG A 128 -2.17 -27.84 -8.60
CA ARG A 128 -1.17 -26.76 -8.73
C ARG A 128 -1.55 -25.59 -7.86
N THR A 129 -0.69 -25.22 -6.92
CA THR A 129 -0.82 -23.98 -6.15
C THR A 129 -0.46 -22.75 -6.98
N LEU A 130 -1.13 -21.65 -6.72
CA LEU A 130 -0.99 -20.37 -7.43
C LEU A 130 -0.51 -19.27 -6.48
N PRO A 131 0.19 -18.23 -7.00
CA PRO A 131 0.59 -17.11 -6.17
C PRO A 131 -0.63 -16.36 -5.64
N LEU A 132 -0.49 -15.77 -4.46
CA LEU A 132 -1.50 -14.93 -3.82
C LEU A 132 -1.19 -13.45 -4.05
N LEU A 133 -2.20 -12.65 -4.41
CA LEU A 133 -2.21 -11.22 -4.23
C LEU A 133 -3.15 -10.84 -3.08
N LEU A 134 -2.63 -10.20 -2.04
CA LEU A 134 -3.39 -9.53 -0.99
C LEU A 134 -3.43 -8.03 -1.30
N CYS A 135 -4.62 -7.46 -1.52
CA CYS A 135 -4.75 -6.09 -1.98
C CYS A 135 -5.75 -5.26 -1.15
N PRO A 136 -5.33 -4.74 0.03
CA PRO A 136 -6.16 -3.85 0.83
C PRO A 136 -6.31 -2.48 0.15
N HIS A 137 -7.53 -1.92 0.22
CA HIS A 137 -7.80 -0.61 -0.35
C HIS A 137 -7.50 0.55 0.60
N GLY A 138 -7.39 1.77 0.03
CA GLY A 138 -7.22 3.02 0.76
C GLY A 138 -8.55 3.73 1.08
N HIS A 139 -8.54 5.08 1.07
CA HIS A 139 -9.69 5.92 1.38
C HIS A 139 -10.72 5.93 0.22
N ASP A 140 -11.26 4.78 -0.07
CA ASP A 140 -12.38 4.57 -0.98
C ASP A 140 -13.39 3.65 -0.28
N THR A 141 -14.58 4.15 0.03
CA THR A 141 -15.61 3.39 0.75
C THR A 141 -16.09 2.16 -0.02
N LEU A 142 -15.93 2.14 -1.33
CA LEU A 142 -16.20 1.00 -2.20
C LEU A 142 -14.92 0.23 -2.60
N GLY A 143 -13.82 0.46 -1.89
CA GLY A 143 -12.51 0.01 -2.32
C GLY A 143 -12.35 -1.49 -2.51
N LEU A 144 -12.93 -2.32 -1.62
CA LEU A 144 -12.92 -3.77 -1.82
C LEU A 144 -13.64 -4.17 -3.11
N HIS A 145 -14.76 -3.51 -3.42
CA HIS A 145 -15.52 -3.76 -4.66
C HIS A 145 -14.74 -3.28 -5.89
N SER A 146 -14.13 -2.09 -5.80
CA SER A 146 -13.28 -1.52 -6.85
C SER A 146 -12.15 -2.49 -7.21
N TYR A 147 -11.40 -2.96 -6.22
CA TYR A 147 -10.23 -3.82 -6.43
C TYR A 147 -10.61 -5.21 -6.96
N ALA A 148 -11.76 -5.72 -6.55
CA ALA A 148 -12.28 -7.01 -7.02
C ALA A 148 -12.99 -6.92 -8.40
N GLY A 149 -13.11 -5.73 -9.02
CA GLY A 149 -13.89 -5.54 -10.24
C GLY A 149 -15.40 -5.77 -10.05
N ALA A 150 -15.91 -5.60 -8.82
CA ALA A 150 -17.33 -5.72 -8.47
C ALA A 150 -18.00 -4.34 -8.49
N PHE A 151 -18.17 -3.78 -9.67
CA PHE A 151 -18.64 -2.40 -9.81
C PHE A 151 -20.12 -2.25 -9.43
N LYS A 152 -20.44 -1.15 -8.75
CA LYS A 152 -21.81 -0.82 -8.34
C LYS A 152 -22.70 -0.44 -9.55
N ASP A 153 -22.13 0.33 -10.45
CA ASP A 153 -22.76 0.84 -11.66
C ASP A 153 -21.69 1.21 -12.69
N GLU A 154 -22.09 1.62 -13.91
CA GLU A 154 -21.17 1.96 -15.00
C GLU A 154 -20.32 3.19 -14.66
N LYS A 155 -20.83 4.18 -13.95
CA LYS A 155 -20.05 5.34 -13.50
C LYS A 155 -18.92 4.94 -12.54
N HIS A 156 -19.21 4.04 -11.61
CA HIS A 156 -18.20 3.47 -10.72
C HIS A 156 -17.16 2.67 -11.53
N ARG A 157 -17.61 1.85 -12.48
CA ARG A 157 -16.73 1.08 -13.36
C ARG A 157 -15.76 1.98 -14.13
N GLN A 158 -16.25 3.00 -14.81
CA GLN A 158 -15.41 3.95 -15.56
C GLN A 158 -14.40 4.68 -14.66
N LYS A 159 -14.85 5.13 -13.48
CA LYS A 159 -13.96 5.78 -12.49
C LYS A 159 -12.82 4.85 -12.05
N VAL A 160 -13.11 3.58 -11.79
CA VAL A 160 -12.12 2.60 -11.32
C VAL A 160 -11.16 2.24 -12.46
N LEU A 161 -11.68 1.89 -13.64
CA LEU A 161 -10.86 1.51 -14.79
C LEU A 161 -10.01 2.68 -15.29
N GLY A 162 -10.54 3.92 -15.28
CA GLY A 162 -9.78 5.11 -15.63
C GLY A 162 -8.56 5.39 -14.74
N LYS A 163 -8.51 4.78 -13.55
CA LYS A 163 -7.37 4.82 -12.61
C LYS A 163 -6.65 3.49 -12.47
N GLU A 164 -6.99 2.50 -13.30
CA GLU A 164 -6.49 1.12 -13.23
C GLU A 164 -6.64 0.51 -11.83
N GLY A 165 -7.75 0.91 -11.13
CA GLY A 165 -8.00 0.58 -9.73
C GLY A 165 -8.52 -0.84 -9.50
N ASP A 166 -8.83 -1.60 -10.54
CA ASP A 166 -9.28 -3.01 -10.48
C ASP A 166 -8.11 -3.99 -10.30
N ILE A 167 -7.12 -3.60 -9.48
CA ILE A 167 -5.83 -4.32 -9.36
C ILE A 167 -5.97 -5.80 -9.00
N GLY A 168 -6.96 -6.15 -8.18
CA GLY A 168 -7.27 -7.54 -7.86
C GLY A 168 -7.81 -8.31 -9.07
N ALA A 169 -8.75 -7.72 -9.83
CA ALA A 169 -9.25 -8.33 -11.05
C ALA A 169 -8.13 -8.49 -12.10
N GLN A 170 -7.23 -7.52 -12.22
CA GLN A 170 -6.04 -7.62 -13.08
C GLN A 170 -5.14 -8.78 -12.66
N ALA A 171 -4.94 -8.99 -11.36
CA ALA A 171 -4.15 -10.11 -10.82
C ALA A 171 -4.82 -11.46 -11.12
N ALA A 172 -6.12 -11.57 -10.91
CA ALA A 172 -6.86 -12.80 -11.20
C ALA A 172 -6.77 -13.19 -12.68
N ARG A 173 -6.86 -12.21 -13.60
CA ARG A 173 -6.62 -12.43 -15.05
C ARG A 173 -5.20 -12.91 -15.34
N ARG A 174 -4.21 -12.57 -14.52
CA ARG A 174 -2.80 -13.01 -14.60
C ARG A 174 -2.53 -14.33 -13.87
N GLY A 175 -3.55 -15.00 -13.34
CA GLY A 175 -3.41 -16.31 -12.69
C GLY A 175 -3.07 -16.26 -11.21
N PHE A 176 -3.22 -15.13 -10.53
CA PHE A 176 -3.13 -15.04 -9.08
C PHE A 176 -4.46 -15.42 -8.43
N ILE A 177 -4.40 -16.10 -7.30
CA ILE A 177 -5.49 -16.06 -6.32
C ILE A 177 -5.45 -14.70 -5.66
N VAL A 178 -6.62 -14.09 -5.45
CA VAL A 178 -6.67 -12.74 -4.89
C VAL A 178 -7.52 -12.70 -3.64
N ILE A 179 -7.03 -12.02 -2.63
CA ILE A 179 -7.79 -11.59 -1.45
C ILE A 179 -7.84 -10.06 -1.50
N ALA A 180 -9.04 -9.51 -1.76
CA ALA A 180 -9.31 -8.08 -1.74
C ALA A 180 -10.17 -7.76 -0.52
N PRO A 181 -9.58 -7.42 0.65
CA PRO A 181 -10.32 -7.20 1.88
C PRO A 181 -10.88 -5.79 1.99
N ALA A 182 -11.96 -5.65 2.75
CA ALA A 182 -12.36 -4.37 3.32
C ALA A 182 -11.29 -3.89 4.31
N THR A 183 -10.95 -2.60 4.25
CA THR A 183 -10.00 -2.01 5.18
C THR A 183 -10.77 -1.36 6.33
N ARG A 184 -10.53 -1.80 7.56
CA ARG A 184 -11.22 -1.34 8.77
C ARG A 184 -11.13 0.19 8.90
N GLY A 185 -12.29 0.84 9.11
CA GLY A 185 -12.43 2.29 9.21
C GLY A 185 -12.35 3.04 7.87
N LEU A 186 -12.17 2.34 6.74
CA LEU A 186 -12.14 2.93 5.39
C LEU A 186 -13.25 2.38 4.48
N ALA A 187 -13.56 1.10 4.58
CA ALA A 187 -14.66 0.47 3.87
C ALA A 187 -16.01 0.89 4.46
N GLN A 188 -17.01 1.04 3.61
CA GLN A 188 -18.36 1.48 4.01
C GLN A 188 -18.95 0.61 5.13
N GLU A 189 -18.71 -0.68 5.07
CA GLU A 189 -19.23 -1.69 6.00
C GLU A 189 -18.58 -1.62 7.39
N LEU A 190 -17.44 -0.93 7.49
CA LEU A 190 -16.58 -0.90 8.69
C LEU A 190 -16.28 0.52 9.16
N LEU A 191 -17.10 1.49 8.77
CA LEU A 191 -16.98 2.86 9.24
C LEU A 191 -17.47 2.98 10.69
N ILE A 192 -16.75 3.75 11.49
CA ILE A 192 -17.19 4.10 12.85
C ILE A 192 -17.97 5.41 12.77
N PRO A 193 -19.27 5.42 13.13
CA PRO A 193 -20.10 6.62 13.09
C PRO A 193 -19.58 7.73 14.00
N ASP A 194 -19.62 8.96 13.50
CA ASP A 194 -19.47 10.18 14.30
C ASP A 194 -20.69 11.10 14.07
N PRO A 195 -21.84 10.80 14.71
CA PRO A 195 -23.09 11.49 14.42
C PRO A 195 -23.05 12.98 14.76
N LYS A 196 -22.18 13.40 15.67
CA LYS A 196 -21.98 14.80 16.06
C LYS A 196 -20.91 15.50 15.18
N LYS A 197 -20.24 14.78 14.30
CA LYS A 197 -19.14 15.26 13.41
C LYS A 197 -18.02 16.01 14.18
N ARG A 198 -17.79 15.65 15.43
CA ARG A 198 -16.77 16.32 16.27
C ARG A 198 -15.36 16.01 15.83
N HIS A 199 -15.16 14.89 15.16
CA HIS A 199 -13.87 14.46 14.64
C HIS A 199 -13.73 14.80 13.12
N GLY A 200 -14.52 15.75 12.62
CA GLY A 200 -14.55 16.21 11.23
C GLY A 200 -15.30 15.25 10.31
N ASN A 201 -15.20 15.50 8.99
CA ASN A 201 -15.96 14.75 7.98
C ASN A 201 -15.27 13.42 7.56
N ARG A 202 -14.26 12.97 8.28
CA ARG A 202 -13.52 11.74 7.94
C ARG A 202 -13.87 10.63 8.93
N PRO A 203 -14.65 9.62 8.52
CA PRO A 203 -15.07 8.51 9.41
C PRO A 203 -13.88 7.76 10.04
N CYS A 204 -12.75 7.65 9.31
CA CYS A 204 -11.54 7.03 9.80
C CYS A 204 -10.90 7.76 11.00
N ARG A 205 -11.24 9.04 11.24
CA ARG A 205 -10.78 9.79 12.40
C ARG A 205 -11.50 9.34 13.67
N ALA A 206 -12.78 8.96 13.58
CA ALA A 206 -13.48 8.37 14.71
C ALA A 206 -12.79 7.07 15.16
N GLN A 207 -12.42 6.20 14.22
CA GLN A 207 -11.61 5.02 14.53
C GLN A 207 -10.30 5.40 15.24
N LEU A 208 -9.55 6.37 14.72
CA LEU A 208 -8.29 6.81 15.34
C LEU A 208 -8.47 7.20 16.81
N ILE A 209 -9.49 8.00 17.13
CA ILE A 209 -9.72 8.45 18.49
C ILE A 209 -10.02 7.27 19.43
N HIS A 210 -10.89 6.34 19.01
CA HIS A 210 -11.18 5.15 19.80
C HIS A 210 -9.95 4.25 19.98
N CYS A 211 -9.16 4.06 18.93
CA CYS A 211 -7.92 3.29 19.01
C CYS A 211 -6.93 3.92 20.01
N LEU A 212 -6.69 5.23 19.91
CA LEU A 212 -5.76 5.93 20.83
C LEU A 212 -6.19 5.82 22.29
N LEU A 213 -7.49 5.94 22.58
CA LEU A 213 -8.04 5.75 23.93
C LEU A 213 -7.90 4.31 24.42
N GLY A 214 -7.93 3.33 23.50
CA GLY A 214 -7.76 1.91 23.80
C GLY A 214 -6.31 1.40 23.76
N GLY A 215 -5.33 2.30 23.59
CA GLY A 215 -3.90 1.90 23.51
C GLY A 215 -3.52 1.18 22.21
N ARG A 216 -4.30 1.35 21.14
CA ARG A 216 -4.09 0.78 19.81
C ARG A 216 -3.87 1.88 18.77
N THR A 217 -3.58 1.48 17.55
CA THR A 217 -3.67 2.36 16.38
C THR A 217 -4.54 1.71 15.29
N PRO A 218 -5.19 2.50 14.42
CA PRO A 218 -5.86 1.93 13.25
C PRO A 218 -4.92 1.12 12.36
N THR A 219 -3.64 1.48 12.34
CA THR A 219 -2.60 0.72 11.63
C THR A 219 -2.44 -0.67 12.22
N ALA A 220 -2.37 -0.82 13.56
CA ALA A 220 -2.28 -2.13 14.20
C ALA A 220 -3.50 -3.01 13.91
N GLU A 221 -4.72 -2.47 14.05
CA GLU A 221 -5.95 -3.22 13.76
C GLU A 221 -5.99 -3.73 12.31
N ARG A 222 -5.60 -2.88 11.36
CA ARG A 222 -5.55 -3.23 9.94
C ARG A 222 -4.46 -4.27 9.63
N VAL A 223 -3.27 -4.15 10.25
CA VAL A 223 -2.20 -5.15 10.14
C VAL A 223 -2.66 -6.48 10.72
N TRP A 224 -3.31 -6.47 11.89
CA TRP A 224 -3.92 -7.66 12.49
C TRP A 224 -4.87 -8.37 11.53
N ASP A 225 -5.78 -7.63 10.89
CA ASP A 225 -6.72 -8.19 9.92
C ASP A 225 -5.99 -8.87 8.75
N MET A 226 -4.93 -8.23 8.23
CA MET A 226 -4.12 -8.82 7.14
C MET A 226 -3.41 -10.09 7.60
N GLN A 227 -2.87 -10.11 8.82
CA GLN A 227 -2.24 -11.31 9.36
C GLN A 227 -3.23 -12.47 9.51
N ARG A 228 -4.47 -12.21 9.95
CA ARG A 228 -5.51 -13.27 10.04
C ARG A 228 -5.90 -13.80 8.67
N LEU A 229 -5.96 -12.94 7.66
CA LEU A 229 -6.17 -13.38 6.27
C LEU A 229 -5.00 -14.21 5.75
N LEU A 230 -3.77 -13.86 6.09
CA LEU A 230 -2.57 -14.64 5.75
C LEU A 230 -2.55 -16.00 6.45
N ASP A 231 -2.96 -16.07 7.73
CA ASP A 231 -3.06 -17.34 8.49
C ASP A 231 -4.07 -18.30 7.84
N TRP A 232 -5.17 -17.77 7.30
CA TRP A 232 -6.12 -18.55 6.53
C TRP A 232 -5.57 -18.94 5.16
N ALA A 233 -4.92 -18.01 4.48
CA ALA A 233 -4.38 -18.22 3.14
C ALA A 233 -3.32 -19.31 3.11
N GLU A 234 -2.45 -19.41 4.12
CA GLU A 234 -1.44 -20.47 4.24
C GLU A 234 -2.04 -21.88 4.31
N LYS A 235 -3.28 -22.00 4.80
CA LYS A 235 -3.99 -23.27 4.92
C LYS A 235 -4.86 -23.57 3.69
N HIS A 236 -4.99 -22.61 2.77
CA HIS A 236 -5.84 -22.76 1.61
C HIS A 236 -5.16 -23.62 0.52
N PRO A 237 -5.79 -24.73 0.07
CA PRO A 237 -5.12 -25.76 -0.75
C PRO A 237 -4.66 -25.30 -2.13
N LEU A 238 -5.15 -24.16 -2.61
CA LEU A 238 -4.79 -23.62 -3.92
C LEU A 238 -3.71 -22.53 -3.86
N ILE A 239 -3.38 -22.02 -2.67
CA ILE A 239 -2.44 -20.90 -2.49
C ILE A 239 -1.03 -21.42 -2.28
N ASP A 240 -0.09 -20.84 -3.01
CA ASP A 240 1.34 -21.00 -2.75
C ASP A 240 1.79 -19.96 -1.73
N SER A 241 1.93 -20.40 -0.48
CA SER A 241 2.33 -19.53 0.64
C SER A 241 3.76 -18.97 0.51
N LYS A 242 4.57 -19.47 -0.42
CA LYS A 242 5.91 -18.93 -0.72
C LYS A 242 5.86 -17.80 -1.75
N ARG A 243 4.73 -17.60 -2.44
CA ARG A 243 4.57 -16.60 -3.49
C ARG A 243 3.44 -15.62 -3.16
N ILE A 244 3.56 -14.93 -2.02
CA ILE A 244 2.60 -13.92 -1.56
C ILE A 244 3.08 -12.53 -1.98
N VAL A 245 2.22 -11.81 -2.67
CA VAL A 245 2.40 -10.41 -3.07
C VAL A 245 1.38 -9.56 -2.31
N MET A 246 1.79 -8.39 -1.84
CA MET A 246 0.86 -7.42 -1.24
C MET A 246 1.00 -6.06 -1.90
N THR A 247 -0.12 -5.45 -2.28
CA THR A 247 -0.18 -4.10 -2.83
C THR A 247 -1.47 -3.39 -2.44
N GLY A 248 -1.38 -2.09 -2.30
CA GLY A 248 -2.51 -1.20 -2.12
C GLY A 248 -2.12 0.22 -2.48
N ASN A 249 -3.08 1.07 -2.80
CA ASN A 249 -2.83 2.47 -3.13
C ASN A 249 -3.21 3.38 -1.95
N SER A 250 -2.47 4.49 -1.75
CA SER A 250 -2.78 5.47 -0.71
C SER A 250 -2.79 4.84 0.70
N GLY A 251 -3.90 4.94 1.44
CA GLY A 251 -4.06 4.25 2.73
C GLY A 251 -3.83 2.73 2.66
N GLY A 252 -4.20 2.08 1.55
CA GLY A 252 -3.87 0.67 1.30
C GLY A 252 -2.38 0.44 1.11
N GLY A 253 -1.68 1.40 0.51
CA GLY A 253 -0.21 1.37 0.40
C GLY A 253 0.48 1.56 1.76
N VAL A 254 -0.05 2.43 2.62
CA VAL A 254 0.41 2.54 4.02
C VAL A 254 0.27 1.21 4.73
N LEU A 255 -0.91 0.58 4.62
CA LEU A 255 -1.15 -0.74 5.21
C LEU A 255 -0.22 -1.80 4.63
N THR A 256 0.03 -1.77 3.31
CA THR A 256 1.02 -2.65 2.67
C THR A 256 2.40 -2.48 3.28
N ALA A 257 2.88 -1.25 3.45
CA ALA A 257 4.19 -0.96 4.03
C ALA A 257 4.33 -1.51 5.46
N TYR A 258 3.36 -1.23 6.34
CA TYR A 258 3.40 -1.72 7.73
C TYR A 258 3.24 -3.23 7.82
N THR A 259 2.29 -3.82 7.09
CA THR A 259 2.09 -5.27 7.12
C THR A 259 3.34 -6.01 6.66
N THR A 260 3.96 -5.57 5.57
CA THR A 260 5.16 -6.24 5.03
C THR A 260 6.42 -6.02 5.86
N ALA A 261 6.52 -4.91 6.58
CA ALA A 261 7.58 -4.66 7.55
C ALA A 261 7.47 -5.59 8.77
N ILE A 262 6.24 -5.89 9.20
CA ILE A 262 5.95 -6.71 10.40
C ILE A 262 5.90 -8.20 10.04
N ASP A 263 5.21 -8.57 8.96
CA ASP A 263 4.97 -9.96 8.56
C ASP A 263 5.93 -10.40 7.43
N SER A 264 6.76 -11.37 7.72
CA SER A 264 7.80 -11.85 6.79
C SER A 264 7.28 -12.80 5.69
N ARG A 265 6.04 -13.26 5.76
CA ARG A 265 5.43 -14.18 4.78
C ARG A 265 5.25 -13.54 3.40
N ILE A 266 5.12 -12.22 3.35
CA ILE A 266 4.90 -11.49 2.09
C ILE A 266 6.22 -11.34 1.35
N LYS A 267 6.31 -11.94 0.16
CA LYS A 267 7.54 -11.99 -0.65
C LYS A 267 7.79 -10.70 -1.43
N VAL A 268 6.73 -10.09 -1.94
CA VAL A 268 6.80 -8.87 -2.76
C VAL A 268 5.83 -7.83 -2.20
N ALA A 269 6.36 -6.65 -1.89
CA ALA A 269 5.61 -5.51 -1.36
C ALA A 269 5.59 -4.36 -2.37
N ILE A 270 4.40 -3.80 -2.64
CA ILE A 270 4.25 -2.63 -3.51
C ILE A 270 3.32 -1.60 -2.86
N PRO A 271 3.81 -0.78 -1.93
CA PRO A 271 3.07 0.35 -1.39
C PRO A 271 2.96 1.47 -2.45
N SER A 272 1.81 1.52 -3.14
CA SER A 272 1.56 2.50 -4.20
C SER A 272 1.10 3.85 -3.64
N CYS A 273 1.69 4.95 -4.12
CA CYS A 273 1.36 6.34 -3.77
C CYS A 273 1.20 6.57 -2.26
N SER A 274 2.17 6.08 -1.47
CA SER A 274 2.05 6.11 -0.01
C SER A 274 3.36 6.31 0.75
N PHE A 275 4.51 6.19 0.11
CA PHE A 275 5.79 6.12 0.77
C PHE A 275 6.49 7.49 0.79
N THR A 276 6.68 8.08 1.98
CA THR A 276 7.34 9.40 2.14
C THR A 276 8.00 9.49 3.50
N SER A 277 8.83 10.52 3.74
CA SER A 277 9.47 10.75 5.03
C SER A 277 8.54 11.50 5.99
N VAL A 278 8.45 11.05 7.24
CA VAL A 278 7.80 11.79 8.33
C VAL A 278 8.79 12.74 9.04
N MET A 279 10.06 12.68 8.66
CA MET A 279 11.14 13.51 9.23
C MET A 279 11.41 14.76 8.42
N SER A 280 10.90 14.86 7.19
CA SER A 280 11.00 16.07 6.39
C SER A 280 9.88 17.04 6.72
N LYS A 281 10.11 18.32 6.54
CA LYS A 281 9.09 19.36 6.74
C LYS A 281 7.87 19.14 5.82
N GLU A 282 8.10 18.60 4.62
CA GLU A 282 7.07 18.23 3.66
C GLU A 282 6.24 17.00 4.10
N GLY A 283 6.78 16.19 5.01
CA GLY A 283 6.11 15.02 5.58
C GLY A 283 5.42 15.26 6.93
N PHE A 284 5.35 16.49 7.40
CA PHE A 284 4.72 16.80 8.70
C PHE A 284 3.24 16.37 8.73
N ILE A 285 2.56 16.50 7.59
CA ILE A 285 1.21 16.01 7.38
C ILE A 285 1.24 15.18 6.10
N PHE A 286 1.69 13.93 6.18
CA PHE A 286 1.98 13.12 5.00
C PHE A 286 0.81 12.28 4.50
N HIS A 287 -0.07 11.86 5.39
CA HIS A 287 -1.24 11.04 5.08
C HIS A 287 -2.43 11.44 5.96
N CYS A 288 -3.54 10.72 5.80
CA CYS A 288 -4.64 10.83 6.72
C CYS A 288 -4.17 10.47 8.15
N ASP A 289 -4.66 11.22 9.12
CA ASP A 289 -4.40 11.00 10.55
C ASP A 289 -4.64 9.55 11.01
N CYS A 290 -5.59 8.83 10.42
CA CYS A 290 -5.79 7.41 10.71
C CYS A 290 -4.63 6.47 10.30
N CYS A 291 -3.63 6.99 9.63
CA CYS A 291 -2.41 6.27 9.26
C CYS A 291 -1.24 6.60 10.20
N LEU A 292 -1.46 7.47 11.20
CA LEU A 292 -0.41 7.89 12.13
C LEU A 292 -0.17 6.81 13.19
N VAL A 293 1.10 6.63 13.52
CA VAL A 293 1.56 5.81 14.64
C VAL A 293 2.25 6.75 15.62
N PRO A 294 1.77 6.88 16.88
CA PRO A 294 2.39 7.75 17.88
C PRO A 294 3.86 7.40 18.07
N LYS A 295 4.71 8.43 18.25
CA LYS A 295 6.17 8.28 18.44
C LYS A 295 6.93 7.64 17.26
N LEU A 296 6.34 7.52 16.06
CA LEU A 296 7.03 6.95 14.91
C LEU A 296 8.36 7.66 14.62
N ARG A 297 8.41 8.99 14.79
CA ARG A 297 9.62 9.78 14.61
C ARG A 297 10.75 9.47 15.60
N ASN A 298 10.41 8.96 16.79
CA ASN A 298 11.40 8.52 17.76
C ASN A 298 11.95 7.13 17.40
N TRP A 299 11.11 6.30 16.76
CA TRP A 299 11.52 4.99 16.28
C TRP A 299 12.44 5.10 15.05
N GLY A 300 12.04 5.83 14.03
CA GLY A 300 12.76 5.96 12.77
C GLY A 300 11.96 6.73 11.73
N ASP A 301 12.19 6.40 10.46
CA ASP A 301 11.47 6.97 9.32
C ASP A 301 10.97 5.84 8.39
N TRP A 302 10.30 6.19 7.33
CA TRP A 302 9.78 5.23 6.36
C TRP A 302 10.88 4.45 5.62
N LYS A 303 12.11 4.99 5.53
CA LYS A 303 13.23 4.20 5.01
C LYS A 303 13.56 2.98 5.90
N GLU A 304 13.43 3.11 7.22
CA GLU A 304 13.57 1.98 8.14
C GLU A 304 12.39 1.03 7.97
N LEU A 305 11.16 1.54 7.84
CA LEU A 305 9.97 0.73 7.59
C LEU A 305 10.15 -0.13 6.33
N GLY A 306 10.58 0.49 5.21
CA GLY A 306 10.92 -0.24 3.99
C GLY A 306 12.12 -1.17 4.15
N GLY A 307 13.11 -0.79 4.97
CA GLY A 307 14.28 -1.60 5.30
C GLY A 307 13.94 -2.90 6.01
N LEU A 308 12.86 -2.94 6.78
CA LEU A 308 12.35 -4.17 7.40
C LEU A 308 11.82 -5.20 6.37
N VAL A 309 11.56 -4.79 5.14
CA VAL A 309 11.17 -5.70 4.07
C VAL A 309 12.37 -6.47 3.51
N ALA A 310 13.57 -5.89 3.52
CA ALA A 310 14.77 -6.52 3.00
C ALA A 310 15.06 -7.88 3.72
N PRO A 311 15.65 -8.88 3.03
CA PRO A 311 16.10 -8.90 1.65
C PRO A 311 15.00 -9.22 0.62
N ARG A 312 13.71 -9.33 1.04
CA ARG A 312 12.54 -9.57 0.16
C ARG A 312 12.40 -8.45 -0.87
N HIS A 313 11.37 -8.48 -1.70
CA HIS A 313 11.21 -7.52 -2.78
C HIS A 313 10.32 -6.34 -2.38
N LEU A 314 10.77 -5.10 -2.66
CA LEU A 314 10.03 -3.88 -2.38
C LEU A 314 10.08 -2.92 -3.58
N LEU A 315 8.93 -2.60 -4.16
CA LEU A 315 8.79 -1.57 -5.18
C LEU A 315 8.02 -0.38 -4.61
N LEU A 316 8.63 0.79 -4.60
CA LEU A 316 7.95 2.05 -4.35
C LEU A 316 7.44 2.62 -5.68
N VAL A 317 6.15 2.95 -5.77
CA VAL A 317 5.54 3.52 -6.97
C VAL A 317 4.80 4.80 -6.62
N HIS A 318 5.07 5.88 -7.36
CA HIS A 318 4.40 7.17 -7.20
C HIS A 318 4.04 7.77 -8.55
N GLY A 319 3.11 8.70 -8.58
CA GLY A 319 2.81 9.53 -9.74
C GLY A 319 3.63 10.82 -9.74
N VAL A 320 4.17 11.22 -10.90
CA VAL A 320 4.97 12.46 -11.02
C VAL A 320 4.18 13.73 -10.67
N SER A 321 2.86 13.69 -10.86
CA SER A 321 1.93 14.78 -10.51
C SER A 321 1.05 14.46 -9.28
N ASP A 322 1.45 13.49 -8.45
CA ASP A 322 0.80 13.22 -7.17
C ASP A 322 1.14 14.32 -6.15
N GLY A 323 0.22 15.25 -5.92
CA GLY A 323 0.41 16.38 -5.00
C GLY A 323 0.46 16.00 -3.51
N LEU A 324 0.30 14.72 -3.15
CA LEU A 324 0.40 14.26 -1.77
C LEU A 324 1.84 14.01 -1.32
N HIS A 325 2.77 13.80 -2.25
CA HIS A 325 4.14 13.40 -1.92
C HIS A 325 5.16 14.27 -2.63
N HIS A 326 6.01 14.92 -1.85
CA HIS A 326 7.09 15.76 -2.36
C HIS A 326 8.18 14.89 -3.01
N ARG A 327 8.28 14.96 -4.35
CA ARG A 327 9.15 14.11 -5.15
C ARG A 327 10.61 14.10 -4.68
N PRO A 328 11.29 15.24 -4.43
CA PRO A 328 12.68 15.24 -3.96
C PRO A 328 12.87 14.48 -2.64
N THR A 329 11.86 14.55 -1.72
CA THR A 329 11.88 13.81 -0.46
C THR A 329 11.76 12.31 -0.70
N VAL A 330 10.85 11.88 -1.58
CA VAL A 330 10.68 10.46 -1.95
C VAL A 330 11.94 9.92 -2.63
N ASP A 331 12.53 10.68 -3.57
CA ASP A 331 13.78 10.30 -4.25
C ASP A 331 14.94 10.13 -3.28
N LYS A 332 15.09 11.05 -2.32
CA LYS A 332 16.10 10.94 -1.25
C LYS A 332 15.90 9.67 -0.42
N LEU A 333 14.67 9.42 -0.02
CA LEU A 333 14.30 8.25 0.78
C LEU A 333 14.53 6.95 0.01
N GLY A 334 14.19 6.89 -1.28
CA GLY A 334 14.48 5.75 -2.15
C GLY A 334 15.99 5.43 -2.26
N ARG A 335 16.83 6.46 -2.37
CA ARG A 335 18.31 6.27 -2.35
C ARG A 335 18.80 5.72 -1.00
N GLN A 336 18.28 6.23 0.11
CA GLN A 336 18.62 5.74 1.45
C GLN A 336 18.16 4.29 1.66
N LEU A 337 16.96 3.95 1.19
CA LEU A 337 16.43 2.60 1.25
C LEU A 337 17.30 1.60 0.46
N LYS A 338 17.78 2.00 -0.72
CA LYS A 338 18.70 1.18 -1.52
C LYS A 338 19.99 0.82 -0.76
N ASN A 339 20.50 1.73 0.09
CA ASN A 339 21.66 1.45 0.95
C ASN A 339 21.32 0.38 2.01
N ILE A 340 20.11 0.39 2.58
CA ILE A 340 19.67 -0.64 3.52
C ILE A 340 19.58 -2.00 2.82
N PHE A 341 19.01 -2.05 1.61
CA PHE A 341 18.96 -3.28 0.81
C PHE A 341 20.34 -3.78 0.39
N LYS A 342 21.30 -2.87 0.13
CA LYS A 342 22.71 -3.26 -0.09
C LYS A 342 23.31 -3.93 1.14
N ALA A 343 23.06 -3.38 2.32
CA ALA A 343 23.54 -3.97 3.59
C ALA A 343 22.90 -5.34 3.90
N SER A 344 21.69 -5.60 3.41
CA SER A 344 21.05 -6.92 3.51
C SER A 344 21.55 -7.96 2.49
N GLY A 345 22.48 -7.61 1.62
CA GLY A 345 22.94 -8.47 0.52
C GLY A 345 22.03 -8.52 -0.72
N ALA A 346 20.94 -7.72 -0.75
CA ALA A 346 19.95 -7.78 -1.81
C ALA A 346 19.68 -6.42 -2.50
N PRO A 347 20.70 -5.72 -3.04
CA PRO A 347 20.57 -4.34 -3.56
C PRO A 347 19.59 -4.22 -4.74
N ASN A 348 19.36 -5.31 -5.46
CA ASN A 348 18.48 -5.34 -6.64
C ASN A 348 17.04 -5.74 -6.33
N ASN A 349 16.71 -5.96 -5.06
CA ASN A 349 15.37 -6.34 -4.63
C ASN A 349 14.50 -5.13 -4.24
N THR A 350 15.01 -3.92 -4.41
CA THR A 350 14.22 -2.69 -4.24
C THR A 350 14.36 -1.75 -5.42
N ALA A 351 13.27 -1.06 -5.75
CA ALA A 351 13.22 -0.02 -6.76
C ALA A 351 12.28 1.12 -6.35
N LEU A 352 12.47 2.30 -6.94
CA LEU A 352 11.54 3.41 -6.92
C LEU A 352 11.21 3.76 -8.37
N GLU A 353 9.91 3.73 -8.71
CA GLU A 353 9.40 4.01 -10.04
C GLU A 353 8.40 5.18 -10.00
N TRP A 354 8.43 6.01 -11.04
CA TRP A 354 7.50 7.11 -11.23
C TRP A 354 6.60 6.84 -12.42
N GLY A 355 5.29 6.87 -12.18
CA GLY A 355 4.28 6.87 -13.24
C GLY A 355 4.02 8.28 -13.75
N ASN A 356 3.47 8.39 -14.94
CA ASN A 356 3.29 9.63 -15.70
C ASN A 356 2.05 10.46 -15.33
N SER A 357 1.37 10.17 -14.22
CA SER A 357 0.12 10.80 -13.81
C SER A 357 0.12 11.12 -12.30
N GLY A 358 -1.07 11.32 -11.70
CA GLY A 358 -1.27 11.64 -10.28
C GLY A 358 -1.47 10.42 -9.39
N HIS A 359 -2.37 10.55 -8.43
CA HIS A 359 -2.63 9.57 -7.36
C HIS A 359 -3.45 8.36 -7.84
N ARG A 360 -2.79 7.31 -8.33
CA ARG A 360 -3.41 6.09 -8.89
C ARG A 360 -2.47 4.89 -8.85
N PHE A 361 -2.96 3.71 -9.25
CA PHE A 361 -2.08 2.58 -9.56
C PHE A 361 -1.31 2.78 -10.87
N TYR A 362 -0.16 2.11 -10.98
CA TYR A 362 0.71 2.08 -12.16
C TYR A 362 1.06 0.63 -12.50
N PRO A 363 0.13 -0.14 -13.09
CA PRO A 363 0.31 -1.56 -13.40
C PRO A 363 1.47 -1.82 -14.36
N ASP A 364 1.78 -0.88 -15.25
CA ASP A 364 2.94 -0.92 -16.17
C ASP A 364 4.29 -0.97 -15.43
N LYS A 365 4.36 -0.43 -14.20
CA LYS A 365 5.54 -0.51 -13.32
C LYS A 365 5.47 -1.72 -12.39
N MET A 366 4.27 -2.07 -11.94
CA MET A 366 4.05 -3.07 -10.89
C MET A 366 4.21 -4.50 -11.42
N TRP A 367 3.56 -4.85 -12.53
CA TRP A 367 3.54 -6.23 -13.03
C TRP A 367 4.92 -6.75 -13.44
N PRO A 368 5.76 -6.01 -14.19
CA PRO A 368 7.11 -6.48 -14.53
C PRO A 368 7.98 -6.73 -13.31
N PHE A 369 7.84 -5.91 -12.25
CA PHE A 369 8.57 -6.11 -11.01
C PHE A 369 8.11 -7.38 -10.27
N ILE A 370 6.80 -7.61 -10.18
CA ILE A 370 6.22 -8.80 -9.54
C ILE A 370 6.67 -10.07 -10.29
N GLU A 371 6.55 -10.08 -11.61
CA GLU A 371 6.93 -11.23 -12.44
C GLU A 371 8.41 -11.57 -12.27
N LYS A 372 9.28 -10.57 -12.32
CA LYS A 372 10.72 -10.74 -12.09
C LYS A 372 11.04 -11.27 -10.69
N ALA A 373 10.34 -10.75 -9.67
CA ALA A 373 10.56 -11.15 -8.26
C ALA A 373 10.11 -12.59 -7.99
N LEU A 374 9.01 -13.03 -8.63
CA LEU A 374 8.47 -14.38 -8.47
C LEU A 374 9.13 -15.41 -9.38
N ALA A 375 9.81 -15.01 -10.47
CA ALA A 375 10.53 -15.88 -11.37
C ALA A 375 11.88 -16.36 -10.79
N LYS A 376 12.47 -15.63 -9.84
CA LYS A 376 13.71 -16.05 -9.17
C LYS A 376 13.42 -17.28 -8.33
N LYS A 377 14.04 -18.43 -8.70
CA LYS A 377 14.12 -19.59 -7.81
C LYS A 377 14.86 -19.15 -6.53
N GLU A 378 14.36 -19.57 -5.38
CA GLU A 378 15.12 -19.46 -4.13
C GLU A 378 16.36 -20.36 -4.32
N GLU A 379 17.55 -19.77 -4.36
CA GLU A 379 18.83 -20.46 -4.25
C GLU A 379 19.07 -20.86 -2.80
#